data_354c2900d6b415a5ff3bce39ee4194d4
#
_entry.id   354c2900d6b415a5ff3bce39ee4194d4
#
_cell.length_a   1.000
_cell.length_b   1.000
_cell.length_c   1.000
_cell.angle_alpha   90.00
_cell.angle_beta   90.00
_cell.angle_gamma   90.00
#
_symmetry.space_group_name_H-M   'P 1'
#
loop_
_entity.id
_entity.type
_entity.pdbx_description
1 polymer ?
#
loop_
_entity_poly.entity_id
_entity_poly.type
_entity_poly.pdbx_seq_one_letter_code
_entity_poly.pdbx_strand_id
1 'polypeptide(L)'
;MYKRQLCERLELSSKLIQLSTGDIGFQSSITFDIEVWAPGSKEWLEVSSISNCMDFQTRRNNTRYKENQASSTIFPHTLNGSGLALPRIWVAILENGQQEDGTIKIPEVLVPYTGFKTI
;
A
#
# COMPACT_ATOMS: atom_id res chain seq x y z
N MET A 1 5.38 -2.39 -9.16
CA MET A 1 4.16 -2.36 -8.32
C MET A 1 3.85 -0.91 -7.99
N TYR A 2 2.72 -0.37 -8.48
CA TYR A 2 2.39 1.08 -8.45
C TYR A 2 2.41 1.71 -7.04
N LYS A 3 2.06 0.96 -6.00
CA LYS A 3 2.00 1.48 -4.63
C LYS A 3 3.38 1.84 -4.05
N ARG A 4 4.43 1.09 -4.40
CA ARG A 4 5.81 1.42 -4.02
C ARG A 4 6.23 2.76 -4.62
N GLN A 5 5.83 3.03 -5.87
CA GLN A 5 6.10 4.30 -6.53
C GLN A 5 5.49 5.51 -5.79
N LEU A 6 4.37 5.32 -5.06
CA LEU A 6 3.81 6.38 -4.21
C LEU A 6 4.77 6.71 -3.05
N CYS A 7 5.33 5.70 -2.38
CA CYS A 7 6.32 5.92 -1.33
C CYS A 7 7.58 6.61 -1.88
N GLU A 8 8.05 6.18 -3.06
CA GLU A 8 9.21 6.81 -3.74
C GLU A 8 8.93 8.29 -4.08
N ARG A 9 7.73 8.59 -4.59
CA ARG A 9 7.32 9.98 -4.89
C ARG A 9 7.14 10.84 -3.64
N LEU A 10 6.80 10.22 -2.51
CA LEU A 10 6.75 10.87 -1.20
C LEU A 10 8.12 10.96 -0.52
N GLU A 11 9.19 10.54 -1.20
CA GLU A 11 10.58 10.54 -0.70
C GLU A 11 10.74 9.70 0.59
N LEU A 12 9.87 8.69 0.80
CA LEU A 12 9.91 7.82 1.96
C LEU A 12 10.73 6.56 1.70
N SER A 13 11.68 6.26 2.57
CA SER A 13 12.37 4.98 2.58
C SER A 13 11.38 3.84 2.78
N SER A 14 11.30 2.93 1.83
CA SER A 14 10.33 1.83 1.86
C SER A 14 10.97 0.49 1.56
N LYS A 15 10.41 -0.57 2.12
CA LYS A 15 10.76 -1.96 1.80
C LYS A 15 9.50 -2.76 1.46
N LEU A 16 9.70 -3.82 0.69
CA LEU A 16 8.67 -4.80 0.34
C LEU A 16 8.98 -6.09 1.09
N ILE A 17 8.00 -6.61 1.81
CA ILE A 17 8.10 -7.86 2.56
C ILE A 17 7.09 -8.84 2.01
N GLN A 18 7.52 -10.07 1.72
CA GLN A 18 6.63 -11.18 1.49
C GLN A 18 6.31 -11.83 2.83
N LEU A 19 5.03 -11.92 3.17
CA LEU A 19 4.61 -12.54 4.43
C LEU A 19 4.79 -14.06 4.40
N SER A 20 5.11 -14.61 5.57
CA SER A 20 5.09 -16.05 5.81
C SER A 20 3.65 -16.58 5.76
N THR A 21 3.50 -17.88 5.56
CA THR A 21 2.18 -18.53 5.52
C THR A 21 1.41 -18.42 6.84
N GLY A 22 2.10 -18.21 7.97
CA GLY A 22 1.47 -17.99 9.27
C GLY A 22 0.84 -16.60 9.45
N ASP A 23 1.25 -15.63 8.62
CA ASP A 23 0.82 -14.24 8.75
C ASP A 23 -0.18 -13.82 7.66
N ILE A 24 -0.35 -14.64 6.61
CA ILE A 24 -1.32 -14.33 5.55
C ILE A 24 -2.75 -14.68 5.98
N GLY A 25 -3.70 -13.83 5.58
CA GLY A 25 -5.12 -14.10 5.82
C GLY A 25 -5.64 -15.33 5.04
N PHE A 26 -6.64 -16.00 5.57
CA PHE A 26 -7.23 -17.24 4.99
C PHE A 26 -7.74 -17.08 3.55
N GLN A 27 -8.00 -15.87 3.10
CA GLN A 27 -8.45 -15.54 1.74
C GLN A 27 -7.30 -15.40 0.74
N SER A 28 -6.05 -15.41 1.21
CA SER A 28 -4.87 -15.02 0.42
C SER A 28 -3.98 -16.22 0.14
N SER A 29 -3.50 -16.34 -1.10
CA SER A 29 -2.49 -17.34 -1.48
C SER A 29 -1.06 -16.81 -1.30
N ILE A 30 -0.87 -15.51 -1.42
CA ILE A 30 0.38 -14.80 -1.19
C ILE A 30 0.08 -13.35 -0.82
N THR A 31 0.84 -12.79 0.11
CA THR A 31 0.72 -11.39 0.53
C THR A 31 2.08 -10.71 0.57
N PHE A 32 2.11 -9.47 0.11
CA PHE A 32 3.24 -8.57 0.20
C PHE A 32 2.84 -7.31 0.96
N ASP A 33 3.65 -6.93 1.94
CA ASP A 33 3.49 -5.68 2.65
C ASP A 33 4.51 -4.65 2.19
N ILE A 34 4.08 -3.40 2.13
CA ILE A 34 4.95 -2.25 1.96
C ILE A 34 5.06 -1.58 3.32
N GLU A 35 6.29 -1.45 3.80
CA GLU A 35 6.60 -0.73 5.02
C GLU A 35 7.44 0.50 4.71
N VAL A 36 7.22 1.58 5.46
CA VAL A 36 8.01 2.81 5.40
C VAL A 36 8.71 3.05 6.73
N TRP A 37 9.91 3.63 6.69
CA TRP A 37 10.66 3.95 7.90
C TRP A 37 10.15 5.22 8.56
N ALA A 38 9.88 5.15 9.85
CA ALA A 38 9.50 6.26 10.72
C ALA A 38 10.65 6.54 11.71
N PRO A 39 11.48 7.57 11.47
CA PRO A 39 12.70 7.80 12.25
C PRO A 39 12.46 8.27 13.67
N GLY A 40 11.36 8.95 13.96
CA GLY A 40 11.00 9.41 15.29
C GLY A 40 10.63 8.26 16.21
N SER A 41 9.75 7.39 15.75
CA SER A 41 9.35 6.16 16.46
C SER A 41 10.38 5.04 16.31
N LYS A 42 11.34 5.15 15.38
CA LYS A 42 12.39 4.15 15.08
C LYS A 42 11.83 2.78 14.70
N GLU A 43 10.77 2.78 13.90
CA GLU A 43 10.11 1.55 13.46
C GLU A 43 9.72 1.59 11.99
N TRP A 44 9.47 0.41 11.44
CA TRP A 44 8.89 0.24 10.11
C TRP A 44 7.37 0.16 10.23
N LEU A 45 6.68 1.10 9.57
CA LEU A 45 5.22 1.15 9.55
C LEU A 45 4.69 0.47 8.29
N GLU A 46 3.88 -0.56 8.45
CA GLU A 46 3.13 -1.17 7.35
C GLU A 46 2.12 -0.15 6.80
N VAL A 47 2.30 0.26 5.56
CA VAL A 47 1.43 1.25 4.90
C VAL A 47 0.54 0.66 3.82
N SER A 48 0.80 -0.56 3.39
CA SER A 48 -0.06 -1.29 2.46
C SER A 48 0.22 -2.77 2.54
N SER A 49 -0.84 -3.57 2.65
CA SER A 49 -0.82 -5.01 2.46
C SER A 49 -1.48 -5.35 1.13
N ILE A 50 -0.87 -6.23 0.32
CA ILE A 50 -1.33 -6.55 -1.04
C ILE A 50 -1.37 -8.06 -1.19
N SER A 51 -2.56 -8.61 -1.36
CA SER A 51 -2.81 -10.04 -1.41
C SER A 51 -3.29 -10.50 -2.78
N ASN A 52 -2.80 -11.64 -3.24
CA ASN A 52 -3.44 -12.41 -4.30
C ASN A 52 -4.47 -13.34 -3.66
N CYS A 53 -5.74 -13.11 -3.93
CA CYS A 53 -6.85 -13.86 -3.36
C CYS A 53 -7.35 -15.00 -4.27
N MET A 54 -6.66 -15.24 -5.39
CA MET A 54 -7.09 -16.21 -6.39
C MET A 54 -8.59 -16.00 -6.70
N ASP A 55 -9.39 -17.06 -6.74
CA ASP A 55 -10.83 -16.99 -6.99
C ASP A 55 -11.67 -16.98 -5.68
N PHE A 56 -11.03 -16.84 -4.52
CA PHE A 56 -11.72 -16.89 -3.22
C PHE A 56 -12.83 -15.84 -3.10
N GLN A 57 -12.55 -14.60 -3.47
CA GLN A 57 -13.51 -13.50 -3.37
C GLN A 57 -14.61 -13.61 -4.42
N THR A 58 -14.26 -13.97 -5.64
CA THR A 58 -15.20 -14.06 -6.76
C THR A 58 -16.19 -15.21 -6.61
N ARG A 59 -15.79 -16.33 -5.99
CA ARG A 59 -16.71 -17.40 -5.63
C ARG A 59 -17.76 -16.93 -4.62
N ARG A 60 -17.41 -16.10 -3.66
CA ARG A 60 -18.31 -15.63 -2.61
C ARG A 60 -19.28 -14.56 -3.08
N ASN A 61 -18.82 -13.63 -3.89
CA ASN A 61 -19.69 -12.59 -4.46
C ASN A 61 -20.32 -13.00 -5.81
N ASN A 62 -20.05 -14.25 -6.25
CA ASN A 62 -20.56 -14.83 -7.48
C ASN A 62 -20.17 -14.05 -8.76
N THR A 63 -19.06 -13.32 -8.75
CA THR A 63 -18.53 -12.64 -9.94
C THR A 63 -17.96 -13.65 -10.91
N ARG A 64 -18.42 -13.62 -12.16
CA ARG A 64 -17.96 -14.53 -13.22
C ARG A 64 -17.73 -13.76 -14.50
N TYR A 65 -16.85 -14.30 -15.36
CA TYR A 65 -16.67 -13.78 -16.71
C TYR A 65 -16.66 -14.92 -17.73
N LYS A 66 -16.81 -14.55 -18.99
CA LYS A 66 -16.61 -15.43 -20.15
C LYS A 66 -15.57 -14.81 -21.06
N GLU A 67 -14.66 -15.62 -21.58
CA GLU A 67 -13.68 -15.16 -22.58
C GLU A 67 -14.36 -14.84 -23.91
N ASN A 68 -15.38 -15.64 -24.24
CA ASN A 68 -16.25 -15.42 -25.42
C ASN A 68 -17.63 -16.02 -25.12
N GLN A 69 -18.60 -15.80 -26.02
CA GLN A 69 -19.98 -16.26 -25.80
C GLN A 69 -20.12 -17.79 -25.76
N ALA A 70 -19.22 -18.54 -26.38
CA ALA A 70 -19.24 -20.01 -26.42
C ALA A 70 -18.52 -20.64 -25.22
N SER A 71 -17.73 -19.86 -24.44
CA SER A 71 -16.98 -20.37 -23.30
C SER A 71 -17.86 -20.60 -22.08
N SER A 72 -17.46 -21.56 -21.23
CA SER A 72 -18.00 -21.69 -19.87
C SER A 72 -17.64 -20.46 -19.03
N THR A 73 -18.45 -20.17 -18.01
CA THR A 73 -18.14 -19.09 -17.06
C THR A 73 -17.01 -19.48 -16.12
N ILE A 74 -16.13 -18.54 -15.83
CA ILE A 74 -14.95 -18.69 -14.99
C ILE A 74 -15.02 -17.68 -13.83
N PHE A 75 -14.55 -18.06 -12.66
CA PHE A 75 -14.33 -17.14 -11.55
C PHE A 75 -12.97 -16.45 -11.74
N PRO A 76 -12.91 -15.12 -11.91
CA PRO A 76 -11.64 -14.42 -12.03
C PRO A 76 -10.86 -14.43 -10.72
N HIS A 77 -9.54 -14.35 -10.83
CA HIS A 77 -8.69 -14.10 -9.69
C HIS A 77 -8.74 -12.60 -9.33
N THR A 78 -8.55 -12.29 -8.05
CA THR A 78 -8.52 -10.92 -7.55
C THR A 78 -7.23 -10.61 -6.82
N LEU A 79 -6.84 -9.35 -6.91
CA LEU A 79 -5.86 -8.74 -6.02
C LEU A 79 -6.61 -7.82 -5.06
N ASN A 80 -6.24 -7.89 -3.79
CA ASN A 80 -6.79 -7.04 -2.74
C ASN A 80 -5.66 -6.26 -2.09
N GLY A 81 -5.91 -4.98 -1.78
CA GLY A 81 -4.93 -4.20 -1.03
C GLY A 81 -5.30 -2.72 -0.98
N SER A 82 -5.09 -2.11 0.17
CA SER A 82 -5.26 -0.67 0.39
C SER A 82 -4.34 0.14 -0.51
N GLY A 83 -4.76 1.32 -0.93
CA GLY A 83 -3.91 2.27 -1.64
C GLY A 83 -2.67 2.60 -0.80
N LEU A 84 -2.89 3.25 0.33
CA LEU A 84 -1.95 3.39 1.45
C LEU A 84 -2.75 3.59 2.75
N ALA A 85 -2.18 3.18 3.89
CA ALA A 85 -2.73 3.47 5.22
C ALA A 85 -2.47 4.94 5.56
N LEU A 86 -3.45 5.81 5.33
CA LEU A 86 -3.29 7.27 5.46
C LEU A 86 -2.71 7.72 6.81
N PRO A 87 -3.16 7.22 7.97
CA PRO A 87 -2.58 7.65 9.25
C PRO A 87 -1.08 7.33 9.36
N ARG A 88 -0.66 6.14 8.93
CA ARG A 88 0.75 5.72 8.98
C ARG A 88 1.62 6.50 7.99
N ILE A 89 1.11 6.76 6.77
CA ILE A 89 1.79 7.63 5.81
C ILE A 89 1.94 9.05 6.36
N TRP A 90 0.92 9.56 7.04
CA TRP A 90 0.97 10.87 7.66
C TRP A 90 2.07 10.94 8.72
N VAL A 91 2.13 9.96 9.63
CA VAL A 91 3.22 9.84 10.60
C VAL A 91 4.57 9.82 9.92
N ALA A 92 4.75 8.97 8.90
CA ALA A 92 6.01 8.86 8.17
C ALA A 92 6.42 10.19 7.51
N ILE A 93 5.48 10.92 6.89
CA ILE A 93 5.77 12.23 6.29
C ILE A 93 6.21 13.23 7.36
N LEU A 94 5.49 13.32 8.46
CA LEU A 94 5.81 14.26 9.55
C LEU A 94 7.18 13.95 10.16
N GLU A 95 7.47 12.69 10.46
CA GLU A 95 8.72 12.28 11.09
C GLU A 95 9.93 12.44 10.16
N ASN A 96 9.80 12.09 8.87
CA ASN A 96 10.89 12.25 7.89
C ASN A 96 11.07 13.72 7.45
N GLY A 97 10.03 14.55 7.57
CA GLY A 97 10.06 15.95 7.17
C GLY A 97 10.65 16.90 8.20
N GLN A 98 10.87 16.46 9.43
CA GLN A 98 11.34 17.31 10.52
C GLN A 98 12.70 17.98 10.22
N GLN A 99 12.80 19.27 10.50
CA GLN A 99 14.01 20.07 10.34
C GLN A 99 14.56 20.52 11.70
N GLU A 100 15.82 20.94 11.75
CA GLU A 100 16.47 21.40 12.98
C GLU A 100 15.81 22.64 13.60
N ASP A 101 15.17 23.46 12.79
CA ASP A 101 14.45 24.67 13.21
C ASP A 101 13.03 24.39 13.75
N GLY A 102 12.63 23.13 13.77
CA GLY A 102 11.31 22.70 14.25
C GLY A 102 10.22 22.72 13.16
N THR A 103 10.51 23.15 11.95
CA THR A 103 9.58 23.08 10.82
C THR A 103 9.52 21.67 10.25
N ILE A 104 8.50 21.38 9.46
CA ILE A 104 8.33 20.10 8.76
C ILE A 104 8.28 20.34 7.26
N LYS A 105 9.28 19.83 6.54
CA LYS A 105 9.32 19.89 5.08
C LYS A 105 8.27 18.94 4.49
N ILE A 106 7.46 19.46 3.58
CA ILE A 106 6.46 18.67 2.85
C ILE A 106 7.11 18.07 1.59
N PRO A 107 6.87 16.79 1.27
CA PRO A 107 7.33 16.18 0.03
C PRO A 107 6.92 17.01 -1.19
N GLU A 108 7.85 17.23 -2.12
CA GLU A 108 7.65 18.14 -3.27
C GLU A 108 6.39 17.77 -4.08
N VAL A 109 6.08 16.49 -4.21
CA VAL A 109 4.90 16.00 -4.92
C VAL A 109 3.57 16.43 -4.28
N LEU A 110 3.56 16.79 -3.01
CA LEU A 110 2.36 17.24 -2.29
C LEU A 110 2.19 18.75 -2.31
N VAL A 111 3.23 19.53 -2.60
CA VAL A 111 3.18 20.98 -2.59
C VAL A 111 2.07 21.57 -3.48
N PRO A 112 1.79 21.06 -4.70
CA PRO A 112 0.69 21.53 -5.50
C PRO A 112 -0.71 21.35 -4.87
N TYR A 113 -0.84 20.39 -3.94
CA TYR A 113 -2.10 20.10 -3.24
C TYR A 113 -2.23 20.85 -1.92
N THR A 114 -1.12 21.06 -1.22
CA THR A 114 -1.11 21.72 0.09
C THR A 114 -1.03 23.24 -0.03
N GLY A 115 -0.38 23.74 -1.10
CA GLY A 115 -0.11 25.16 -1.29
C GLY A 115 1.06 25.69 -0.46
N PHE A 116 1.75 24.85 0.31
CA PHE A 116 2.90 25.20 1.13
C PHE A 116 4.00 24.13 1.08
N LYS A 117 5.23 24.54 1.36
CA LYS A 117 6.42 23.66 1.37
C LYS A 117 6.84 23.20 2.75
N THR A 118 6.45 23.94 3.76
CA THR A 118 6.77 23.69 5.17
C THR A 118 5.60 24.01 6.08
N ILE A 119 5.49 23.36 7.18
CA ILE A 119 4.60 23.66 8.30
C ILE A 119 5.39 23.69 9.60
#